data_32841afd8b7e3937fd24fe433fbe72dc
#
_entry.id   32841afd8b7e3937fd24fe433fbe72dc
#
_cell.length_a   1.000
_cell.length_b   1.000
_cell.length_c   1.000
_cell.angle_alpha   90.00
_cell.angle_beta   90.00
_cell.angle_gamma   90.00
#
_symmetry.space_group_name_H-M   'P 1'
#
loop_
_entity.id
_entity.type
_entity.pdbx_description
1 polymer ?
#
loop_
_entity_poly.entity_id
_entity_poly.type
_entity_poly.pdbx_seq_one_letter_code
_entity_poly.pdbx_strand_id
1 'polypeptide(L)'
;MALSETIARSGGPRGEVVLRRRVSDGRSVEELIINGAFAMDSSETSTERLLAGLALPTGRAGRVLIGGLGLGYTVTAVSAKAVDVIDVVEIEQCLIDWAYQGVTSTLAAAALDPRVSLHAGDVRLVLEGVSHEPVGPWDAILLDVDNGPDFLIHSENQALYTATCLRAAYGQLTAGGTLAIWCQHPASALLAVLQGIAPSAREHVVDTSRGERRFPYTIYTISRANHSHADAR
;
A
#
# COMPACT_ATOMS: atom_id res chain seq x y z
N MET A 1 17.69 -24.01 15.54
CA MET A 1 17.12 -23.74 14.22
C MET A 1 15.74 -23.14 14.42
N ALA A 2 15.47 -21.97 13.89
CA ALA A 2 14.11 -21.43 13.91
C ALA A 2 13.22 -22.35 13.06
N LEU A 3 12.19 -22.93 13.67
CA LEU A 3 11.19 -23.72 12.96
C LEU A 3 10.39 -22.75 12.09
N SER A 4 10.50 -22.87 10.78
CA SER A 4 9.63 -22.17 9.84
C SER A 4 8.73 -23.17 9.14
N GLU A 5 7.46 -22.83 9.01
CA GLU A 5 6.40 -23.61 8.38
C GLU A 5 5.85 -22.82 7.20
N THR A 6 5.70 -23.45 6.03
CA THR A 6 4.97 -22.88 4.92
C THR A 6 3.48 -23.09 5.17
N ILE A 7 2.71 -22.00 5.32
CA ILE A 7 1.27 -22.04 5.59
C ILE A 7 0.43 -21.90 4.32
N ALA A 8 0.99 -21.26 3.27
CA ALA A 8 0.38 -21.22 1.94
C ALA A 8 1.46 -21.03 0.87
N ARG A 9 1.20 -21.56 -0.31
CA ARG A 9 2.08 -21.41 -1.48
C ARG A 9 1.23 -21.42 -2.75
N SER A 10 1.56 -20.53 -3.67
CA SER A 10 0.96 -20.46 -4.99
C SER A 10 2.03 -20.20 -6.04
N GLY A 11 1.88 -20.76 -7.21
CA GLY A 11 2.70 -20.45 -8.38
C GLY A 11 1.80 -19.98 -9.52
N GLY A 12 2.24 -18.99 -10.27
CA GLY A 12 1.49 -18.40 -11.37
C GLY A 12 2.38 -17.77 -12.43
N PRO A 13 1.79 -17.10 -13.42
CA PRO A 13 2.54 -16.45 -14.50
C PRO A 13 3.54 -15.39 -14.02
N ARG A 14 3.30 -14.80 -12.84
CA ARG A 14 4.15 -13.79 -12.22
C ARG A 14 5.22 -14.38 -11.30
N GLY A 15 5.22 -15.71 -11.12
CA GLY A 15 6.16 -16.43 -10.30
C GLY A 15 5.55 -17.09 -9.07
N GLU A 16 6.36 -17.30 -8.04
CA GLU A 16 5.96 -18.02 -6.83
C GLU A 16 5.67 -17.04 -5.69
N VAL A 17 4.55 -17.23 -4.98
CA VAL A 17 4.20 -16.54 -3.75
C VAL A 17 4.15 -17.55 -2.61
N VAL A 18 4.89 -17.28 -1.53
CA VAL A 18 4.98 -18.15 -0.36
C VAL A 18 4.65 -17.33 0.89
N LEU A 19 3.70 -17.83 1.65
CA LEU A 19 3.41 -17.37 3.00
C LEU A 19 3.91 -18.42 3.99
N ARG A 20 4.81 -18.02 4.85
CA ARG A 20 5.35 -18.91 5.89
C ARG A 20 5.23 -18.29 7.27
N ARG A 21 5.30 -19.15 8.29
CA ARG A 21 5.31 -18.77 9.69
C ARG A 21 6.62 -19.22 10.31
N ARG A 22 7.25 -18.34 11.08
CA ARG A 22 8.41 -18.67 11.90
C ARG A 22 8.19 -18.22 13.35
N VAL A 23 8.94 -18.80 14.26
CA VAL A 23 9.00 -18.31 15.63
C VAL A 23 10.26 -17.45 15.79
N SER A 24 10.08 -16.19 16.24
CA SER A 24 11.15 -15.25 16.54
C SER A 24 10.89 -14.64 17.91
N ASP A 25 11.85 -14.78 18.82
CA ASP A 25 11.76 -14.27 20.20
C ASP A 25 10.48 -14.71 20.92
N GLY A 26 10.10 -15.99 20.70
CA GLY A 26 8.90 -16.59 21.30
C GLY A 26 7.58 -16.13 20.67
N ARG A 27 7.62 -15.33 19.60
CA ARG A 27 6.44 -14.84 18.87
C ARG A 27 6.33 -15.50 17.50
N SER A 28 5.10 -15.77 17.10
CA SER A 28 4.79 -16.19 15.72
C SER A 28 4.91 -14.99 14.79
N VAL A 29 5.70 -15.12 13.73
CA VAL A 29 5.89 -14.10 12.70
C VAL A 29 5.51 -14.71 11.36
N GLU A 30 4.60 -14.05 10.65
CA GLU A 30 4.20 -14.38 9.29
C GLU A 30 5.09 -13.62 8.32
N GLU A 31 5.57 -14.30 7.28
CA GLU A 31 6.47 -13.73 6.27
C GLU A 31 5.91 -14.01 4.88
N LEU A 32 5.85 -12.95 4.07
CA LEU A 32 5.49 -13.01 2.66
C LEU A 32 6.76 -12.95 1.81
N ILE A 33 6.91 -13.94 0.94
CA ILE A 33 8.03 -14.07 0.00
C ILE A 33 7.45 -14.19 -1.40
N ILE A 34 7.91 -13.34 -2.31
CA ILE A 34 7.48 -13.31 -3.71
C ILE A 34 8.73 -13.50 -4.58
N ASN A 35 8.72 -14.50 -5.44
CA ASN A 35 9.85 -14.86 -6.32
C ASN A 35 11.19 -15.04 -5.58
N GLY A 36 11.12 -15.58 -4.35
CA GLY A 36 12.29 -15.75 -3.49
C GLY A 36 12.77 -14.47 -2.81
N ALA A 37 12.20 -13.30 -3.11
CA ALA A 37 12.47 -12.05 -2.45
C ALA A 37 11.57 -11.86 -1.23
N PHE A 38 12.13 -11.36 -0.13
CA PHE A 38 11.37 -10.97 1.05
C PHE A 38 10.54 -9.72 0.72
N ALA A 39 9.21 -9.83 0.84
CA ALA A 39 8.31 -8.70 0.65
C ALA A 39 8.02 -7.99 1.97
N MET A 40 7.49 -8.71 2.96
CA MET A 40 7.15 -8.15 4.27
C MET A 40 7.02 -9.24 5.35
N ASP A 41 6.95 -8.84 6.61
CA ASP A 41 6.56 -9.72 7.71
C ASP A 41 5.67 -9.00 8.75
N SER A 42 5.11 -9.80 9.66
CA SER A 42 4.23 -9.32 10.72
C SER A 42 4.96 -8.75 11.95
N SER A 43 6.29 -8.70 11.95
CA SER A 43 7.06 -8.25 13.11
C SER A 43 7.15 -6.72 13.21
N GLU A 44 7.09 -6.03 12.08
CA GLU A 44 7.14 -4.57 12.02
C GLU A 44 6.06 -4.06 11.06
N THR A 45 5.03 -3.44 11.62
CA THR A 45 3.84 -2.95 10.90
C THR A 45 3.47 -1.52 11.32
N SER A 46 4.41 -0.80 11.96
CA SER A 46 4.17 0.57 12.41
C SER A 46 4.08 1.54 11.24
N THR A 47 4.77 1.23 10.14
CA THR A 47 4.82 2.08 8.95
C THR A 47 3.54 2.05 8.14
N GLU A 48 2.82 0.92 8.10
CA GLU A 48 1.50 0.80 7.47
C GLU A 48 0.45 1.62 8.24
N ARG A 49 0.54 1.64 9.59
CA ARG A 49 -0.29 2.53 10.44
C ARG A 49 0.02 3.99 10.20
N LEU A 50 1.29 4.33 10.04
CA LEU A 50 1.71 5.70 9.75
C LEU A 50 1.28 6.12 8.34
N LEU A 51 1.42 5.23 7.34
CA LEU A 51 0.95 5.46 5.98
C LEU A 51 -0.54 5.84 5.99
N ALA A 52 -1.38 5.04 6.68
CA ALA A 52 -2.79 5.34 6.85
C ALA A 52 -3.04 6.65 7.63
N GLY A 53 -2.21 6.97 8.63
CA GLY A 53 -2.30 8.21 9.40
C GLY A 53 -1.98 9.46 8.57
N LEU A 54 -0.95 9.39 7.73
CA LEU A 54 -0.54 10.48 6.85
C LEU A 54 -1.50 10.67 5.67
N ALA A 55 -2.05 9.58 5.12
CA ALA A 55 -3.04 9.64 4.05
C ALA A 55 -4.39 10.18 4.54
N LEU A 56 -4.75 9.92 5.80
CA LEU A 56 -6.04 10.25 6.41
C LEU A 56 -5.84 11.07 7.70
N PRO A 57 -5.32 12.30 7.62
CA PRO A 57 -4.97 13.10 8.80
C PRO A 57 -6.18 13.47 9.67
N THR A 58 -7.37 13.57 9.09
CA THR A 58 -8.61 13.81 9.83
C THR A 58 -9.22 12.55 10.42
N GLY A 59 -8.72 11.37 10.04
CA GLY A 59 -9.28 10.08 10.39
C GLY A 59 -10.61 9.74 9.72
N ARG A 60 -11.05 10.55 8.74
CA ARG A 60 -12.30 10.36 7.98
C ARG A 60 -12.05 10.44 6.48
N ALA A 61 -12.73 9.60 5.73
CA ALA A 61 -12.80 9.65 4.26
C ALA A 61 -14.07 8.95 3.78
N GLY A 62 -14.62 9.38 2.65
CA GLY A 62 -15.69 8.67 1.98
C GLY A 62 -15.14 7.43 1.28
N ARG A 63 -14.12 7.61 0.45
CA ARG A 63 -13.57 6.53 -0.36
C ARG A 63 -12.03 6.52 -0.40
N VAL A 64 -11.45 5.35 -0.21
CA VAL A 64 -10.00 5.15 -0.18
C VAL A 64 -9.60 4.06 -1.18
N LEU A 65 -8.52 4.28 -1.92
CA LEU A 65 -7.87 3.26 -2.73
C LEU A 65 -6.57 2.82 -2.04
N ILE A 66 -6.37 1.52 -1.95
CA ILE A 66 -5.11 0.90 -1.52
C ILE A 66 -4.56 0.07 -2.68
N GLY A 67 -3.36 0.38 -3.15
CA GLY A 67 -2.59 -0.47 -4.04
C GLY A 67 -1.71 -1.39 -3.22
N GLY A 68 -1.90 -2.70 -3.39
CA GLY A 68 -1.25 -3.76 -2.64
C GLY A 68 -2.06 -4.22 -1.42
N LEU A 69 -2.23 -5.53 -1.29
CA LEU A 69 -2.85 -6.19 -0.13
C LEU A 69 -1.78 -6.69 0.84
N GLY A 70 -0.73 -7.32 0.31
CA GLY A 70 0.31 -7.94 1.13
C GLY A 70 -0.27 -8.86 2.19
N LEU A 71 0.10 -8.65 3.46
CA LEU A 71 -0.48 -9.35 4.61
C LEU A 71 -1.71 -8.64 5.21
N GLY A 72 -2.21 -7.55 4.61
CA GLY A 72 -3.43 -6.85 5.00
C GLY A 72 -3.25 -5.78 6.10
N TYR A 73 -2.03 -5.41 6.46
CA TYR A 73 -1.79 -4.45 7.56
C TYR A 73 -2.21 -3.03 7.20
N THR A 74 -1.96 -2.56 5.98
CA THR A 74 -2.42 -1.25 5.51
C THR A 74 -3.95 -1.20 5.46
N VAL A 75 -4.60 -2.27 4.98
CA VAL A 75 -6.07 -2.39 5.01
C VAL A 75 -6.59 -2.30 6.44
N THR A 76 -5.99 -3.05 7.38
CA THR A 76 -6.35 -3.01 8.80
C THR A 76 -6.20 -1.60 9.39
N ALA A 77 -5.11 -0.90 9.04
CA ALA A 77 -4.86 0.45 9.54
C ALA A 77 -5.88 1.47 9.00
N VAL A 78 -6.31 1.34 7.74
CA VAL A 78 -7.36 2.17 7.14
C VAL A 78 -8.73 1.81 7.69
N SER A 79 -9.04 0.52 7.87
CA SER A 79 -10.30 0.04 8.46
C SER A 79 -10.52 0.52 9.90
N ALA A 80 -9.44 0.82 10.63
CA ALA A 80 -9.52 1.43 11.96
C ALA A 80 -9.93 2.93 11.94
N LYS A 81 -10.06 3.53 10.74
CA LYS A 81 -10.52 4.91 10.55
C LYS A 81 -12.01 4.95 10.17
N ALA A 82 -12.60 6.15 10.22
CA ALA A 82 -13.97 6.37 9.76
C ALA A 82 -14.01 6.52 8.23
N VAL A 83 -13.83 5.42 7.50
CA VAL A 83 -13.86 5.34 6.03
C VAL A 83 -15.11 4.60 5.61
N ASP A 84 -15.80 5.08 4.57
CA ASP A 84 -17.05 4.48 4.11
C ASP A 84 -16.81 3.35 3.11
N VAL A 85 -15.83 3.51 2.20
CA VAL A 85 -15.49 2.51 1.16
C VAL A 85 -13.97 2.39 1.04
N ILE A 86 -13.48 1.16 0.99
CA ILE A 86 -12.06 0.82 0.84
C ILE A 86 -11.92 -0.11 -0.37
N ASP A 87 -11.38 0.42 -1.46
CA ASP A 87 -11.00 -0.37 -2.63
C ASP A 87 -9.55 -0.83 -2.48
N VAL A 88 -9.28 -2.12 -2.57
CA VAL A 88 -7.94 -2.69 -2.53
C VAL A 88 -7.64 -3.36 -3.86
N VAL A 89 -6.58 -2.95 -4.53
CA VAL A 89 -6.16 -3.55 -5.81
C VAL A 89 -4.89 -4.32 -5.58
N GLU A 90 -4.94 -5.64 -5.78
CA GLU A 90 -3.84 -6.58 -5.57
C GLU A 90 -3.54 -7.34 -6.86
N ILE A 91 -2.24 -7.38 -7.23
CA ILE A 91 -1.81 -8.00 -8.47
C ILE A 91 -1.67 -9.51 -8.37
N GLU A 92 -1.40 -10.03 -7.17
CA GLU A 92 -1.27 -11.46 -6.89
C GLU A 92 -2.64 -12.03 -6.45
N GLN A 93 -3.35 -12.65 -7.39
CA GLN A 93 -4.67 -13.24 -7.13
C GLN A 93 -4.69 -14.17 -5.90
N CYS A 94 -3.60 -14.91 -5.69
CA CYS A 94 -3.53 -15.84 -4.57
C CYS A 94 -3.61 -15.15 -3.19
N LEU A 95 -3.17 -13.89 -3.05
CA LEU A 95 -3.31 -13.15 -1.80
C LEU A 95 -4.78 -12.82 -1.51
N ILE A 96 -5.55 -12.49 -2.53
CA ILE A 96 -7.00 -12.29 -2.43
C ILE A 96 -7.68 -13.61 -2.06
N ASP A 97 -7.32 -14.70 -2.73
CA ASP A 97 -7.86 -16.03 -2.44
C ASP A 97 -7.56 -16.45 -0.99
N TRP A 98 -6.34 -16.20 -0.50
CA TRP A 98 -5.94 -16.48 0.88
C TRP A 98 -6.67 -15.61 1.89
N ALA A 99 -7.00 -14.36 1.54
CA ALA A 99 -7.83 -13.51 2.38
C ALA A 99 -9.25 -14.08 2.55
N TYR A 100 -9.90 -14.48 1.47
CA TYR A 100 -11.22 -15.13 1.55
C TYR A 100 -11.19 -16.51 2.22
N GLN A 101 -10.08 -17.25 2.11
CA GLN A 101 -9.87 -18.52 2.82
C GLN A 101 -9.53 -18.34 4.30
N GLY A 102 -9.22 -17.12 4.73
CA GLY A 102 -8.85 -16.84 6.11
C GLY A 102 -7.50 -17.44 6.54
N VAL A 103 -6.51 -17.50 5.61
CA VAL A 103 -5.20 -18.14 5.84
C VAL A 103 -4.46 -17.48 7.00
N THR A 104 -4.61 -16.16 7.18
CA THR A 104 -4.19 -15.43 8.38
C THR A 104 -5.35 -14.61 8.91
N SER A 105 -5.30 -14.27 10.21
CA SER A 105 -6.35 -13.47 10.83
C SER A 105 -6.46 -12.06 10.24
N THR A 106 -5.33 -11.48 9.83
CA THR A 106 -5.29 -10.14 9.24
C THR A 106 -5.89 -10.12 7.84
N LEU A 107 -5.53 -11.11 7.00
CA LEU A 107 -6.13 -11.27 5.68
C LEU A 107 -7.64 -11.56 5.77
N ALA A 108 -8.05 -12.45 6.71
CA ALA A 108 -9.47 -12.71 6.98
C ALA A 108 -10.23 -11.43 7.37
N ALA A 109 -9.64 -10.61 8.26
CA ALA A 109 -10.26 -9.37 8.68
C ALA A 109 -10.46 -8.39 7.51
N ALA A 110 -9.49 -8.30 6.59
CA ALA A 110 -9.62 -7.48 5.38
C ALA A 110 -10.77 -7.97 4.47
N ALA A 111 -10.89 -9.29 4.26
CA ALA A 111 -11.94 -9.86 3.41
C ALA A 111 -13.34 -9.84 4.04
N LEU A 112 -13.43 -9.78 5.38
CA LEU A 112 -14.70 -9.78 6.12
C LEU A 112 -15.24 -8.37 6.45
N ASP A 113 -14.43 -7.32 6.30
CA ASP A 113 -14.91 -5.95 6.51
C ASP A 113 -15.85 -5.56 5.35
N PRO A 114 -17.14 -5.27 5.63
CA PRO A 114 -18.13 -4.97 4.57
C PRO A 114 -17.83 -3.71 3.78
N ARG A 115 -16.89 -2.88 4.23
CA ARG A 115 -16.44 -1.67 3.54
C ARG A 115 -15.33 -1.95 2.54
N VAL A 116 -14.69 -3.12 2.61
CA VAL A 116 -13.54 -3.51 1.81
C VAL A 116 -13.97 -4.29 0.58
N SER A 117 -13.52 -3.85 -0.59
CA SER A 117 -13.62 -4.58 -1.84
C SER A 117 -12.22 -4.95 -2.34
N LEU A 118 -11.96 -6.24 -2.51
CA LEU A 118 -10.69 -6.75 -3.04
C LEU A 118 -10.82 -6.96 -4.54
N HIS A 119 -9.96 -6.27 -5.32
CA HIS A 119 -9.94 -6.30 -6.78
C HIS A 119 -8.62 -6.90 -7.25
N ALA A 120 -8.69 -7.97 -8.05
CA ALA A 120 -7.50 -8.53 -8.70
C ALA A 120 -7.11 -7.66 -9.90
N GLY A 121 -5.87 -7.15 -9.91
CA GLY A 121 -5.39 -6.33 -11.03
C GLY A 121 -4.16 -5.51 -10.73
N ASP A 122 -3.73 -4.76 -11.73
CA ASP A 122 -2.63 -3.80 -11.64
C ASP A 122 -3.21 -2.43 -11.24
N VAL A 123 -2.84 -1.93 -10.06
CA VAL A 123 -3.28 -0.62 -9.57
C VAL A 123 -2.87 0.52 -10.52
N ARG A 124 -1.77 0.38 -11.25
CA ARG A 124 -1.36 1.34 -12.27
C ARG A 124 -2.45 1.57 -13.31
N LEU A 125 -3.08 0.50 -13.81
CA LEU A 125 -4.16 0.59 -14.79
C LEU A 125 -5.40 1.31 -14.23
N VAL A 126 -5.66 1.13 -12.94
CA VAL A 126 -6.72 1.86 -12.23
C VAL A 126 -6.39 3.35 -12.15
N LEU A 127 -5.17 3.69 -11.75
CA LEU A 127 -4.71 5.08 -11.62
C LEU A 127 -4.70 5.82 -12.96
N GLU A 128 -4.31 5.13 -14.04
CA GLU A 128 -4.29 5.66 -15.41
C GLU A 128 -5.69 5.72 -16.05
N GLY A 129 -6.73 5.22 -15.37
CA GLY A 129 -8.11 5.20 -15.88
C GLY A 129 -8.32 4.21 -17.04
N VAL A 130 -7.47 3.20 -17.15
CA VAL A 130 -7.56 2.13 -18.15
C VAL A 130 -8.44 0.99 -17.65
N SER A 131 -8.39 0.71 -16.34
CA SER A 131 -9.28 -0.27 -15.72
C SER A 131 -10.69 0.29 -15.58
N HIS A 132 -11.69 -0.59 -15.76
CA HIS A 132 -13.09 -0.24 -15.60
C HIS A 132 -13.54 -0.20 -14.14
N GLU A 133 -12.85 -0.90 -13.24
CA GLU A 133 -13.13 -0.94 -11.81
C GLU A 133 -11.83 -1.21 -11.02
N PRO A 134 -11.69 -0.64 -9.80
CA PRO A 134 -12.53 0.41 -9.21
C PRO A 134 -12.32 1.77 -9.88
N VAL A 135 -13.29 2.68 -9.77
CA VAL A 135 -13.24 4.03 -10.37
C VAL A 135 -13.30 5.09 -9.29
N GLY A 136 -12.38 6.06 -9.37
CA GLY A 136 -12.36 7.22 -8.48
C GLY A 136 -13.52 8.20 -8.66
N PRO A 137 -13.45 9.40 -8.07
CA PRO A 137 -12.29 9.89 -7.32
C PRO A 137 -12.20 9.31 -5.90
N TRP A 138 -10.99 9.42 -5.30
CA TRP A 138 -10.73 8.98 -3.92
C TRP A 138 -10.28 10.13 -3.02
N ASP A 139 -10.65 10.05 -1.73
CA ASP A 139 -10.17 10.98 -0.70
C ASP A 139 -8.74 10.67 -0.26
N ALA A 140 -8.35 9.39 -0.39
CA ALA A 140 -6.96 9.00 -0.23
C ALA A 140 -6.61 7.85 -1.17
N ILE A 141 -5.36 7.86 -1.65
CA ILE A 141 -4.73 6.78 -2.39
C ILE A 141 -3.48 6.39 -1.63
N LEU A 142 -3.38 5.12 -1.20
CA LEU A 142 -2.22 4.56 -0.53
C LEU A 142 -1.56 3.55 -1.45
N LEU A 143 -0.29 3.76 -1.79
CA LEU A 143 0.51 2.81 -2.58
C LEU A 143 1.49 2.10 -1.65
N ASP A 144 1.20 0.84 -1.39
CA ASP A 144 1.97 -0.10 -0.58
C ASP A 144 2.25 -1.36 -1.41
N VAL A 145 2.89 -1.17 -2.58
CA VAL A 145 2.93 -2.16 -3.66
C VAL A 145 4.28 -2.83 -3.87
N ASP A 146 5.37 -2.26 -3.36
CA ASP A 146 6.72 -2.77 -3.57
C ASP A 146 7.65 -2.17 -2.52
N ASN A 147 8.94 -2.54 -2.55
CA ASN A 147 9.93 -1.95 -1.66
C ASN A 147 10.34 -0.51 -2.09
N GLY A 148 9.60 0.09 -3.02
CA GLY A 148 9.87 1.41 -3.62
C GLY A 148 10.59 1.31 -4.96
N PRO A 149 10.84 2.45 -5.65
CA PRO A 149 11.32 2.46 -7.04
C PRO A 149 12.71 1.86 -7.23
N ASP A 150 13.54 1.82 -6.18
CA ASP A 150 14.91 1.32 -6.23
C ASP A 150 15.03 -0.18 -5.87
N PHE A 151 13.94 -0.82 -5.38
CA PHE A 151 13.92 -2.21 -4.94
C PHE A 151 12.63 -2.90 -5.37
N LEU A 152 12.48 -3.07 -6.67
CA LEU A 152 11.28 -3.67 -7.26
C LEU A 152 11.30 -5.20 -7.12
N ILE A 153 10.22 -5.79 -6.62
CA ILE A 153 9.96 -7.23 -6.67
C ILE A 153 9.62 -7.64 -8.11
N HIS A 154 8.87 -6.77 -8.80
CA HIS A 154 8.56 -6.92 -10.22
C HIS A 154 9.03 -5.67 -10.97
N SER A 155 9.86 -5.85 -12.01
CA SER A 155 10.44 -4.75 -12.79
C SER A 155 9.38 -3.85 -13.45
N GLU A 156 8.23 -4.40 -13.79
CA GLU A 156 7.10 -3.67 -14.37
C GLU A 156 6.51 -2.61 -13.44
N ASN A 157 6.68 -2.78 -12.12
CA ASN A 157 6.21 -1.83 -11.11
C ASN A 157 6.95 -0.49 -11.20
N GLN A 158 8.08 -0.41 -11.92
CA GLN A 158 8.76 0.87 -12.17
C GLN A 158 7.84 1.89 -12.85
N ALA A 159 6.93 1.44 -13.69
CA ALA A 159 5.97 2.31 -14.39
C ALA A 159 5.04 3.07 -13.42
N LEU A 160 4.77 2.51 -12.22
CA LEU A 160 3.95 3.13 -11.19
C LEU A 160 4.57 4.43 -10.65
N TYR A 161 5.91 4.51 -10.60
CA TYR A 161 6.65 5.65 -10.06
C TYR A 161 6.99 6.73 -11.10
N THR A 162 6.49 6.59 -12.33
CA THR A 162 6.68 7.60 -13.39
C THR A 162 5.85 8.85 -13.15
N ALA A 163 6.32 9.98 -13.64
CA ALA A 163 5.57 11.24 -13.58
C ALA A 163 4.19 11.14 -14.23
N THR A 164 4.03 10.33 -15.26
CA THR A 164 2.74 10.10 -15.96
C THR A 164 1.75 9.41 -15.04
N CYS A 165 2.12 8.27 -14.46
CA CYS A 165 1.25 7.51 -13.57
C CYS A 165 0.93 8.31 -12.29
N LEU A 166 1.92 8.94 -11.65
CA LEU A 166 1.72 9.70 -10.43
C LEU A 166 0.86 10.97 -10.66
N ARG A 167 0.93 11.61 -11.83
CA ARG A 167 -0.01 12.69 -12.21
C ARG A 167 -1.43 12.16 -12.40
N ALA A 168 -1.58 11.00 -13.01
CA ALA A 168 -2.88 10.35 -13.14
C ALA A 168 -3.47 10.04 -11.77
N ALA A 169 -2.68 9.44 -10.86
CA ALA A 169 -3.09 9.19 -9.47
C ALA A 169 -3.52 10.48 -8.75
N TYR A 170 -2.73 11.55 -8.88
CA TYR A 170 -3.06 12.85 -8.31
C TYR A 170 -4.37 13.43 -8.89
N GLY A 171 -4.61 13.23 -10.18
CA GLY A 171 -5.84 13.65 -10.86
C GLY A 171 -7.09 12.92 -10.36
N GLN A 172 -6.93 11.70 -9.85
CA GLN A 172 -8.00 10.87 -9.29
C GLN A 172 -8.35 11.21 -7.82
N LEU A 173 -7.59 12.10 -7.17
CA LEU A 173 -7.92 12.55 -5.82
C LEU A 173 -9.09 13.54 -5.84
N THR A 174 -9.92 13.50 -4.81
CA THR A 174 -10.85 14.59 -4.48
C THR A 174 -10.10 15.86 -4.07
N ALA A 175 -10.75 17.00 -4.01
CA ALA A 175 -10.18 18.23 -3.44
C ALA A 175 -9.82 17.98 -1.96
N GLY A 176 -8.59 18.29 -1.58
CA GLY A 176 -8.05 17.98 -0.25
C GLY A 176 -7.61 16.54 -0.05
N GLY A 177 -7.81 15.66 -1.04
CA GLY A 177 -7.39 14.27 -0.99
C GLY A 177 -5.86 14.10 -1.02
N THR A 178 -5.36 12.98 -0.53
CA THR A 178 -3.93 12.71 -0.37
C THR A 178 -3.53 11.40 -1.05
N LEU A 179 -2.46 11.45 -1.85
CA LEU A 179 -1.69 10.29 -2.29
C LEU A 179 -0.54 10.07 -1.30
N ALA A 180 -0.41 8.86 -0.78
CA ALA A 180 0.68 8.43 0.10
C ALA A 180 1.36 7.18 -0.50
N ILE A 181 2.70 7.18 -0.52
CA ILE A 181 3.51 6.12 -1.13
C ILE A 181 4.52 5.63 -0.10
N TRP A 182 4.50 4.34 0.19
CA TRP A 182 5.48 3.70 1.05
C TRP A 182 6.72 3.27 0.27
N CYS A 183 7.91 3.45 0.84
CA CYS A 183 9.19 3.02 0.31
C CYS A 183 10.09 2.47 1.42
N GLN A 184 10.82 1.40 1.12
CA GLN A 184 11.77 0.79 2.04
C GLN A 184 12.95 1.73 2.37
N HIS A 185 13.31 2.62 1.43
CA HIS A 185 14.43 3.56 1.56
C HIS A 185 14.06 4.93 0.99
N PRO A 186 14.77 6.00 1.38
CA PRO A 186 14.63 7.30 0.74
C PRO A 186 14.92 7.22 -0.78
N ALA A 187 14.03 7.79 -1.59
CA ALA A 187 14.08 7.82 -3.05
C ALA A 187 13.97 9.27 -3.54
N SER A 188 15.11 9.98 -3.62
CA SER A 188 15.15 11.40 -3.99
C SER A 188 14.56 11.69 -5.38
N ALA A 189 14.70 10.75 -6.32
CA ALA A 189 14.10 10.86 -7.64
C ALA A 189 12.57 10.86 -7.57
N LEU A 190 11.97 10.02 -6.71
CA LEU A 190 10.53 10.00 -6.50
C LEU A 190 10.04 11.33 -5.88
N LEU A 191 10.75 11.84 -4.87
CA LEU A 191 10.44 13.13 -4.27
C LEU A 191 10.47 14.26 -5.32
N ALA A 192 11.48 14.30 -6.18
CA ALA A 192 11.57 15.29 -7.26
C ALA A 192 10.39 15.19 -8.24
N VAL A 193 9.97 13.98 -8.61
CA VAL A 193 8.78 13.76 -9.45
C VAL A 193 7.53 14.32 -8.77
N LEU A 194 7.32 13.99 -7.49
CA LEU A 194 6.15 14.47 -6.73
C LEU A 194 6.14 15.99 -6.58
N GLN A 195 7.29 16.61 -6.31
CA GLN A 195 7.44 18.07 -6.24
C GLN A 195 7.12 18.75 -7.58
N GLY A 196 7.44 18.10 -8.70
CA GLY A 196 7.08 18.54 -10.04
C GLY A 196 5.57 18.39 -10.36
N ILE A 197 4.80 17.68 -9.53
CA ILE A 197 3.34 17.54 -9.65
C ILE A 197 2.64 18.60 -8.78
N ALA A 198 3.01 18.70 -7.50
CA ALA A 198 2.46 19.70 -6.60
C ALA A 198 3.43 20.10 -5.48
N PRO A 199 3.40 21.38 -5.03
CA PRO A 199 4.27 21.88 -3.96
C PRO A 199 3.94 21.30 -2.58
N SER A 200 2.83 20.57 -2.44
CA SER A 200 2.44 19.85 -1.22
C SER A 200 3.25 18.59 -0.97
N ALA A 201 4.12 18.17 -1.91
CA ALA A 201 4.95 16.96 -1.76
C ALA A 201 5.83 17.02 -0.52
N ARG A 202 5.81 15.96 0.28
CA ARG A 202 6.60 15.82 1.51
C ARG A 202 7.20 14.42 1.60
N GLU A 203 8.38 14.35 2.19
CA GLU A 203 9.05 13.12 2.58
C GLU A 203 8.97 12.97 4.11
N HIS A 204 8.63 11.78 4.57
CA HIS A 204 8.55 11.42 5.98
C HIS A 204 9.47 10.22 6.22
N VAL A 205 10.64 10.47 6.80
CA VAL A 205 11.59 9.41 7.16
C VAL A 205 11.23 8.89 8.56
N VAL A 206 11.13 7.58 8.69
CA VAL A 206 10.67 6.89 9.88
C VAL A 206 11.71 5.87 10.31
N ASP A 207 12.38 6.12 11.42
CA ASP A 207 13.31 5.15 12.00
C ASP A 207 12.52 3.98 12.59
N THR A 208 12.78 2.79 12.07
CA THR A 208 12.22 1.53 12.54
C THR A 208 13.31 0.58 13.03
N SER A 209 12.93 -0.46 13.73
CA SER A 209 13.88 -1.47 14.20
C SER A 209 13.31 -2.87 14.06
N ARG A 210 14.16 -3.83 13.65
CA ARG A 210 13.91 -5.27 13.74
C ARG A 210 14.99 -5.88 14.59
N GLY A 211 14.64 -6.27 15.82
CA GLY A 211 15.62 -6.65 16.83
C GLY A 211 16.59 -5.50 17.09
N GLU A 212 17.90 -5.74 16.97
CA GLU A 212 18.94 -4.72 17.19
C GLU A 212 19.23 -3.85 15.95
N ARG A 213 18.70 -4.20 14.79
CA ARG A 213 18.94 -3.45 13.54
C ARG A 213 17.97 -2.30 13.41
N ARG A 214 18.51 -1.09 13.19
CA ARG A 214 17.74 0.12 12.86
C ARG A 214 17.89 0.40 11.37
N PHE A 215 16.80 0.81 10.74
CA PHE A 215 16.76 1.24 9.34
C PHE A 215 15.62 2.25 9.14
N PRO A 216 15.81 3.22 8.25
CA PRO A 216 14.75 4.16 7.92
C PRO A 216 13.81 3.54 6.87
N TYR A 217 12.52 3.67 7.09
CA TYR A 217 11.52 3.61 6.04
C TYR A 217 11.12 5.03 5.63
N THR A 218 10.54 5.18 4.47
CA THR A 218 10.14 6.49 3.96
C THR A 218 8.73 6.45 3.42
N ILE A 219 7.94 7.46 3.78
CA ILE A 219 6.61 7.66 3.22
C ILE A 219 6.61 9.01 2.50
N TYR A 220 6.15 9.02 1.25
CA TYR A 220 5.95 10.23 0.48
C TYR A 220 4.47 10.59 0.47
N THR A 221 4.15 11.87 0.66
CA THR A 221 2.78 12.35 0.56
C THR A 221 2.69 13.53 -0.39
N ILE A 222 1.58 13.60 -1.11
CA ILE A 222 1.20 14.74 -1.94
C ILE A 222 -0.31 14.95 -1.82
N SER A 223 -0.76 16.18 -1.52
CA SER A 223 -2.17 16.48 -1.33
C SER A 223 -2.68 17.39 -2.43
N ARG A 224 -3.89 17.09 -2.93
CA ARG A 224 -4.59 17.94 -3.89
C ARG A 224 -5.14 19.18 -3.19
N ALA A 225 -4.89 20.35 -3.75
CA ALA A 225 -5.38 21.60 -3.18
C ALA A 225 -6.92 21.57 -3.07
N ASN A 226 -7.43 22.11 -1.97
CA ASN A 226 -8.85 22.44 -1.89
C ASN A 226 -9.17 23.52 -2.92
N HIS A 227 -10.28 23.39 -3.64
CA HIS A 227 -10.80 24.51 -4.39
C HIS A 227 -11.23 25.57 -3.37
N SER A 228 -10.38 26.58 -3.16
CA SER A 228 -10.83 27.79 -2.47
C SER A 228 -11.94 28.41 -3.33
N HIS A 229 -13.11 28.61 -2.75
CA HIS A 229 -14.14 29.51 -3.29
C HIS A 229 -13.58 30.95 -3.28
N ALA A 230 -12.68 31.24 -4.21
CA ALA A 230 -12.25 32.58 -4.53
C ALA A 230 -12.68 32.86 -5.96
N ASP A 231 -13.98 33.13 -6.14
CA ASP A 231 -14.56 33.97 -7.21
C ASP A 231 -16.07 33.96 -7.05
N ALA A 232 -16.52 34.69 -6.00
CA ALA A 232 -17.87 35.22 -5.93
C ALA A 232 -17.75 36.65 -5.41
N ARG A 233 -17.27 37.55 -6.29
CA ARG A 233 -17.52 38.98 -6.15
C ARG A 233 -17.90 39.57 -7.50
#